data_3c7ee21ba654fe895fbdf759ea3ced3f
#
_entry.id   3c7ee21ba654fe895fbdf759ea3ced3f
#
_cell.length_a   1.000
_cell.length_b   1.000
_cell.length_c   1.000
_cell.angle_alpha   90.00
_cell.angle_beta   90.00
_cell.angle_gamma   90.00
#
_symmetry.space_group_name_H-M   'P 1'
#
loop_
_entity.id
_entity.type
_entity.pdbx_description
1 polymer ?
#
loop_
_entity_poly.entity_id
_entity_poly.type
_entity_poly.pdbx_seq_one_letter_code
_entity_poly.pdbx_strand_id
1 'polypeptide(L)'
;MDQYYQFGDYGSENKNSDYNVDVIMCIDATGSMDPILDEVKSTALSFESLFREGMAATQKNVSKFRVKVIAFRDYIIDSVPMLQSEFFELPAQNHQFKAFLDNIEASGGGDEPENSLESLAYALMSDWTNSGMKRRHVILLFTDASAVPLGDRMGCRNYPSDLPKSLEELAEMWEGCSQYFSSNYESKAGRFIGFVPNKYPWTDLNRSWKRAWFQFTDSTGLKDINTSQIVDLLTRSVN
;
A
#
# COMPACT_ATOMS: atom_id res chain seq x y z
N MET A 1 -26.70 -43.53 44.87
CA MET A 1 -26.95 -42.97 43.49
C MET A 1 -26.23 -41.67 43.42
N ASP A 2 -24.98 -41.73 42.98
CA ASP A 2 -24.13 -40.52 42.88
C ASP A 2 -24.15 -40.04 41.43
N GLN A 3 -24.74 -38.88 41.22
CA GLN A 3 -24.68 -38.18 39.91
C GLN A 3 -23.35 -37.46 39.80
N TYR A 4 -22.44 -37.99 39.00
CA TYR A 4 -21.26 -37.28 38.56
C TYR A 4 -21.66 -36.20 37.54
N TYR A 5 -21.58 -34.94 37.96
CA TYR A 5 -21.59 -33.81 37.02
C TYR A 5 -20.25 -33.78 36.32
N GLN A 6 -20.23 -34.14 35.02
CA GLN A 6 -19.10 -33.83 34.12
C GLN A 6 -19.09 -32.32 33.94
N PHE A 7 -18.08 -31.67 34.49
CA PHE A 7 -17.70 -30.33 34.07
C PHE A 7 -17.16 -30.41 32.67
N GLY A 8 -17.92 -29.88 31.69
CA GLY A 8 -17.43 -29.69 30.34
C GLY A 8 -16.20 -28.79 30.39
N ASP A 9 -15.14 -29.30 29.81
CA ASP A 9 -13.93 -28.53 29.57
C ASP A 9 -14.27 -27.37 28.64
N TYR A 10 -14.51 -26.21 29.22
CA TYR A 10 -14.54 -24.96 28.47
C TYR A 10 -13.09 -24.65 28.05
N GLY A 11 -12.63 -25.37 27.02
CA GLY A 11 -11.42 -25.02 26.33
C GLY A 11 -11.49 -23.52 26.02
N SER A 12 -10.61 -22.76 26.63
CA SER A 12 -10.36 -21.39 26.24
C SER A 12 -9.95 -21.41 24.78
N GLU A 13 -10.92 -21.23 23.87
CA GLU A 13 -10.64 -20.86 22.50
C GLU A 13 -9.85 -19.55 22.60
N ASN A 14 -8.54 -19.67 22.56
CA ASN A 14 -7.65 -18.58 22.20
C ASN A 14 -8.08 -18.17 20.78
N LYS A 15 -9.06 -17.26 20.71
CA LYS A 15 -9.46 -16.62 19.47
C LYS A 15 -8.27 -15.78 19.03
N ASN A 16 -7.25 -16.43 18.46
CA ASN A 16 -6.25 -15.75 17.64
C ASN A 16 -7.05 -14.90 16.66
N SER A 17 -6.89 -13.61 16.78
CA SER A 17 -7.65 -12.68 15.95
C SER A 17 -7.16 -12.81 14.53
N ASP A 18 -7.96 -13.45 13.69
CA ASP A 18 -7.65 -13.63 12.27
C ASP A 18 -7.80 -12.31 11.50
N TYR A 19 -6.76 -11.97 10.79
CA TYR A 19 -6.70 -10.78 9.97
C TYR A 19 -6.79 -11.12 8.49
N ASN A 20 -7.62 -10.39 7.75
CA ASN A 20 -7.52 -10.27 6.31
C ASN A 20 -6.74 -8.99 6.01
N VAL A 21 -5.67 -9.14 5.26
CA VAL A 21 -4.70 -8.07 4.97
C VAL A 21 -4.59 -7.88 3.47
N ASP A 22 -4.88 -6.68 3.02
CA ASP A 22 -4.62 -6.24 1.65
C ASP A 22 -3.50 -5.21 1.68
N VAL A 23 -2.55 -5.37 0.77
CA VAL A 23 -1.43 -4.44 0.59
C VAL A 23 -1.45 -3.92 -0.83
N ILE A 24 -1.42 -2.61 -1.03
CA ILE A 24 -1.18 -2.00 -2.33
C ILE A 24 0.18 -1.32 -2.30
N MET A 25 1.02 -1.69 -3.24
CA MET A 25 2.35 -1.12 -3.43
C MET A 25 2.31 -0.14 -4.60
N CYS A 26 2.39 1.16 -4.30
CA CYS A 26 2.56 2.22 -5.28
C CYS A 26 4.06 2.42 -5.51
N ILE A 27 4.53 2.11 -6.69
CA ILE A 27 5.95 2.09 -7.04
C ILE A 27 6.20 3.09 -8.15
N ASP A 28 7.05 4.05 -7.88
CA ASP A 28 7.60 4.91 -8.90
C ASP A 28 8.45 4.08 -9.87
N ALA A 29 8.13 4.13 -11.16
CA ALA A 29 8.82 3.42 -12.22
C ALA A 29 9.42 4.37 -13.27
N THR A 30 9.69 5.61 -12.86
CA THR A 30 10.42 6.59 -13.69
C THR A 30 11.90 6.26 -13.77
N GLY A 31 12.60 6.87 -14.72
CA GLY A 31 14.01 6.56 -15.00
C GLY A 31 14.94 6.78 -13.82
N SER A 32 14.64 7.72 -12.92
CA SER A 32 15.43 7.98 -11.71
C SER A 32 15.45 6.80 -10.72
N MET A 33 14.42 5.96 -10.78
CA MET A 33 14.29 4.76 -9.94
C MET A 33 15.14 3.56 -10.40
N ASP A 34 15.75 3.59 -11.58
CA ASP A 34 16.54 2.48 -12.13
C ASP A 34 17.55 1.89 -11.13
N PRO A 35 18.31 2.69 -10.36
CA PRO A 35 19.31 2.16 -9.42
C PRO A 35 18.73 1.44 -8.19
N ILE A 36 17.43 1.57 -7.94
CA ILE A 36 16.79 1.12 -6.70
C ILE A 36 15.54 0.26 -6.94
N LEU A 37 15.04 0.19 -8.17
CA LEU A 37 13.83 -0.53 -8.49
C LEU A 37 13.92 -2.03 -8.15
N ASP A 38 15.08 -2.64 -8.36
CA ASP A 38 15.30 -4.06 -8.02
C ASP A 38 15.23 -4.31 -6.51
N GLU A 39 15.71 -3.37 -5.68
CA GLU A 39 15.57 -3.45 -4.22
C GLU A 39 14.12 -3.32 -3.78
N VAL A 40 13.36 -2.40 -4.40
CA VAL A 40 11.92 -2.26 -4.15
C VAL A 40 11.17 -3.54 -4.52
N LYS A 41 11.49 -4.16 -5.66
CA LYS A 41 10.92 -5.45 -6.08
C LYS A 41 11.29 -6.58 -5.11
N SER A 42 12.53 -6.65 -4.68
CA SER A 42 13.00 -7.64 -3.70
C SER A 42 12.26 -7.48 -2.36
N THR A 43 12.10 -6.24 -1.90
CA THR A 43 11.29 -5.90 -0.73
C THR A 43 9.85 -6.39 -0.89
N ALA A 44 9.23 -6.13 -2.03
CA ALA A 44 7.86 -6.56 -2.32
C ALA A 44 7.71 -8.09 -2.26
N LEU A 45 8.66 -8.84 -2.81
CA LEU A 45 8.63 -10.31 -2.84
C LEU A 45 8.81 -10.95 -1.46
N SER A 46 9.59 -10.33 -0.57
CA SER A 46 9.82 -10.85 0.79
C SER A 46 8.78 -10.41 1.81
N PHE A 47 7.96 -9.42 1.46
CA PHE A 47 7.09 -8.72 2.39
C PHE A 47 6.06 -9.64 3.07
N GLU A 48 5.38 -10.50 2.30
CA GLU A 48 4.31 -11.38 2.83
C GLU A 48 4.82 -12.32 3.92
N SER A 49 5.94 -13.01 3.68
CA SER A 49 6.49 -13.95 4.66
C SER A 49 6.92 -13.25 5.94
N LEU A 50 7.65 -12.15 5.82
CA LEU A 50 8.10 -11.37 6.96
C LEU A 50 6.93 -10.76 7.75
N PHE A 51 5.88 -10.31 7.04
CA PHE A 51 4.69 -9.79 7.70
C PHE A 51 3.96 -10.87 8.50
N ARG A 52 3.79 -12.08 7.95
CA ARG A 52 3.19 -13.20 8.67
C ARG A 52 3.99 -13.61 9.90
N GLU A 53 5.32 -13.66 9.78
CA GLU A 53 6.21 -13.92 10.90
C GLU A 53 6.07 -12.86 12.01
N GLY A 54 6.07 -11.58 11.64
CA GLY A 54 5.87 -10.49 12.59
C GLY A 54 4.51 -10.51 13.29
N MET A 55 3.45 -10.85 12.55
CA MET A 55 2.11 -11.04 13.13
C MET A 55 2.07 -12.22 14.09
N ALA A 56 2.64 -13.36 13.72
CA ALA A 56 2.71 -14.56 14.56
C ALA A 56 3.48 -14.29 15.86
N ALA A 57 4.58 -13.52 15.81
CA ALA A 57 5.34 -13.11 16.99
C ALA A 57 4.51 -12.31 18.00
N THR A 58 3.42 -11.65 17.55
CA THR A 58 2.46 -10.93 18.39
C THR A 58 1.17 -11.73 18.66
N GLN A 59 1.20 -13.05 18.44
CA GLN A 59 0.05 -13.96 18.62
C GLN A 59 -1.18 -13.58 17.76
N LYS A 60 -0.94 -13.04 16.59
CA LYS A 60 -1.95 -12.71 15.59
C LYS A 60 -1.79 -13.60 14.38
N ASN A 61 -2.90 -14.01 13.77
CA ASN A 61 -2.90 -14.83 12.57
C ASN A 61 -3.38 -14.03 11.36
N VAL A 62 -2.77 -14.28 10.19
CA VAL A 62 -3.19 -13.71 8.92
C VAL A 62 -3.85 -14.82 8.09
N SER A 63 -5.19 -14.80 8.04
CA SER A 63 -5.99 -15.80 7.33
C SER A 63 -5.92 -15.58 5.82
N LYS A 64 -5.96 -14.33 5.38
CA LYS A 64 -5.89 -13.96 3.98
C LYS A 64 -4.93 -12.79 3.78
N PHE A 65 -4.06 -12.92 2.79
CA PHE A 65 -3.13 -11.87 2.41
C PHE A 65 -3.21 -11.66 0.91
N ARG A 66 -3.54 -10.42 0.49
CA ARG A 66 -3.56 -10.05 -0.92
C ARG A 66 -2.62 -8.87 -1.17
N VAL A 67 -1.99 -8.87 -2.33
CA VAL A 67 -1.15 -7.76 -2.76
C VAL A 67 -1.55 -7.28 -4.15
N LYS A 68 -1.57 -5.98 -4.34
CA LYS A 68 -1.74 -5.30 -5.64
C LYS A 68 -0.56 -4.37 -5.86
N VAL A 69 -0.16 -4.18 -7.11
CA VAL A 69 0.89 -3.24 -7.49
C VAL A 69 0.32 -2.19 -8.40
N ILE A 70 0.71 -0.95 -8.17
CA ILE A 70 0.45 0.20 -9.03
C ILE A 70 1.80 0.85 -9.32
N ALA A 71 2.35 0.60 -10.51
CA ALA A 71 3.55 1.27 -10.97
C ALA A 71 3.16 2.53 -11.74
N PHE A 72 3.75 3.67 -11.38
CA PHE A 72 3.39 4.96 -11.97
C PHE A 72 4.59 5.65 -12.62
N ARG A 73 4.29 6.47 -13.61
CA ARG A 73 5.19 7.36 -14.36
C ARG A 73 4.50 8.69 -14.61
N ASP A 74 4.93 9.46 -15.64
CA ASP A 74 4.35 10.76 -15.97
C ASP A 74 3.28 10.69 -17.07
N TYR A 75 2.13 11.33 -16.84
CA TYR A 75 1.03 11.41 -17.83
C TYR A 75 1.34 12.24 -19.06
N ILE A 76 2.37 13.10 -19.05
CA ILE A 76 2.77 13.89 -20.20
C ILE A 76 3.65 13.07 -21.13
N ILE A 77 4.61 12.34 -20.56
CA ILE A 77 5.71 11.71 -21.28
C ILE A 77 5.35 10.28 -21.68
N ASP A 78 4.72 9.53 -20.78
CA ASP A 78 4.58 8.10 -20.93
C ASP A 78 3.26 7.70 -21.58
N SER A 79 3.34 6.74 -22.52
CA SER A 79 2.14 6.15 -23.14
C SER A 79 1.32 5.28 -22.18
N VAL A 80 1.99 4.71 -21.17
CA VAL A 80 1.39 3.93 -20.07
C VAL A 80 1.85 4.53 -18.75
N PRO A 81 1.23 5.65 -18.33
CA PRO A 81 1.64 6.35 -17.11
C PRO A 81 1.27 5.61 -15.82
N MET A 82 0.34 4.65 -15.91
CA MET A 82 -0.14 3.90 -14.75
C MET A 82 -0.34 2.44 -15.13
N LEU A 83 0.47 1.54 -14.56
CA LEU A 83 0.39 0.10 -14.77
C LEU A 83 -0.13 -0.54 -13.47
N GLN A 84 -1.30 -1.18 -13.51
CA GLN A 84 -1.92 -1.77 -12.34
C GLN A 84 -2.11 -3.27 -12.49
N SER A 85 -1.86 -4.02 -11.43
CA SER A 85 -2.27 -5.43 -11.33
C SER A 85 -3.67 -5.57 -10.74
N GLU A 86 -4.24 -6.76 -10.82
CA GLU A 86 -5.27 -7.21 -9.89
C GLU A 86 -4.66 -7.54 -8.53
N PHE A 87 -5.50 -7.84 -7.52
CA PHE A 87 -5.01 -8.37 -6.27
C PHE A 87 -4.57 -9.84 -6.43
N PHE A 88 -3.32 -10.13 -6.08
CA PHE A 88 -2.80 -11.49 -5.97
C PHE A 88 -2.99 -12.02 -4.55
N GLU A 89 -3.57 -13.19 -4.39
CA GLU A 89 -3.66 -13.87 -3.10
C GLU A 89 -2.37 -14.67 -2.83
N LEU A 90 -1.63 -14.29 -1.79
CA LEU A 90 -0.36 -14.92 -1.45
C LEU A 90 -0.51 -15.92 -0.29
N PRO A 91 0.24 -17.03 -0.29
CA PRO A 91 1.31 -17.37 -1.25
C PRO A 91 0.83 -18.05 -2.55
N ALA A 92 -0.47 -18.33 -2.72
CA ALA A 92 -0.98 -19.15 -3.83
C ALA A 92 -0.63 -18.58 -5.22
N GLN A 93 -0.57 -17.25 -5.34
CA GLN A 93 -0.30 -16.55 -6.60
C GLN A 93 1.09 -15.89 -6.64
N ASN A 94 2.06 -16.38 -5.84
CA ASN A 94 3.42 -15.84 -5.82
C ASN A 94 4.09 -15.77 -7.20
N HIS A 95 3.84 -16.76 -8.06
CA HIS A 95 4.44 -16.79 -9.39
C HIS A 95 3.89 -15.66 -10.28
N GLN A 96 2.58 -15.42 -10.24
CA GLN A 96 1.93 -14.36 -11.01
C GLN A 96 2.37 -12.97 -10.48
N PHE A 97 2.44 -12.83 -9.16
CA PHE A 97 2.93 -11.62 -8.51
C PHE A 97 4.37 -11.30 -8.94
N LYS A 98 5.27 -12.29 -8.85
CA LYS A 98 6.64 -12.13 -9.30
C LYS A 98 6.72 -11.75 -10.79
N ALA A 99 5.98 -12.45 -11.64
CA ALA A 99 5.96 -12.16 -13.07
C ALA A 99 5.49 -10.73 -13.37
N PHE A 100 4.53 -10.21 -12.60
CA PHE A 100 4.10 -8.83 -12.74
C PHE A 100 5.21 -7.85 -12.33
N LEU A 101 5.88 -8.08 -11.21
CA LEU A 101 6.99 -7.24 -10.77
C LEU A 101 8.17 -7.25 -11.76
N ASP A 102 8.49 -8.42 -12.32
CA ASP A 102 9.58 -8.57 -13.30
C ASP A 102 9.33 -7.73 -14.58
N ASN A 103 8.06 -7.47 -14.91
CA ASN A 103 7.67 -6.65 -16.06
C ASN A 103 7.70 -5.12 -15.80
N ILE A 104 7.91 -4.70 -14.55
CA ILE A 104 8.06 -3.27 -14.25
C ILE A 104 9.50 -2.89 -14.57
N GLU A 105 9.67 -1.93 -15.47
CA GLU A 105 10.97 -1.38 -15.84
C GLU A 105 11.03 0.10 -15.47
N ALA A 106 12.17 0.56 -14.97
CA ALA A 106 12.39 1.98 -14.76
C ALA A 106 12.61 2.66 -16.11
N SER A 107 11.70 3.52 -16.50
CA SER A 107 11.79 4.23 -17.79
C SER A 107 10.86 5.44 -17.82
N GLY A 108 11.08 6.34 -18.77
CA GLY A 108 10.23 7.52 -18.91
C GLY A 108 10.36 8.47 -17.72
N GLY A 109 9.25 9.04 -17.30
CA GLY A 109 9.26 10.19 -16.40
C GLY A 109 9.74 11.43 -17.16
N GLY A 110 10.17 12.41 -16.53
CA GLY A 110 10.74 13.62 -17.09
C GLY A 110 11.56 14.29 -16.02
N ASP A 111 11.30 15.57 -15.84
CA ASP A 111 11.77 16.27 -14.67
C ASP A 111 10.72 16.13 -13.54
N GLU A 112 11.16 16.10 -12.27
CA GLU A 112 10.23 16.22 -11.12
C GLU A 112 9.21 17.36 -11.34
N PRO A 113 7.97 17.22 -10.93
CA PRO A 113 7.37 16.17 -10.06
C PRO A 113 6.70 15.01 -10.84
N GLU A 114 6.45 13.88 -10.14
CA GLU A 114 5.84 12.67 -10.69
C GLU A 114 4.39 12.43 -10.26
N ASN A 115 3.68 11.50 -10.95
CA ASN A 115 2.23 11.27 -10.73
C ASN A 115 1.91 10.28 -9.58
N SER A 116 2.56 10.44 -8.46
CA SER A 116 2.40 9.59 -7.29
C SER A 116 1.06 9.77 -6.56
N LEU A 117 0.46 10.98 -6.58
CA LEU A 117 -0.85 11.21 -5.94
C LEU A 117 -1.99 10.50 -6.67
N GLU A 118 -1.90 10.40 -8.00
CA GLU A 118 -2.84 9.61 -8.80
C GLU A 118 -2.74 8.13 -8.45
N SER A 119 -1.54 7.61 -8.20
CA SER A 119 -1.37 6.23 -7.76
C SER A 119 -2.02 5.97 -6.41
N LEU A 120 -1.95 6.92 -5.48
CA LEU A 120 -2.64 6.85 -4.19
C LEU A 120 -4.16 6.90 -4.35
N ALA A 121 -4.67 7.72 -5.26
CA ALA A 121 -6.10 7.76 -5.57
C ALA A 121 -6.58 6.39 -6.10
N TYR A 122 -5.87 5.78 -7.05
CA TYR A 122 -6.17 4.43 -7.54
C TYR A 122 -6.07 3.37 -6.44
N ALA A 123 -5.11 3.50 -5.53
CA ALA A 123 -5.02 2.61 -4.38
C ALA A 123 -6.29 2.71 -3.53
N LEU A 124 -6.73 3.92 -3.19
CA LEU A 124 -7.94 4.13 -2.39
C LEU A 124 -9.22 3.65 -3.11
N MET A 125 -9.27 3.73 -4.43
CA MET A 125 -10.39 3.27 -5.26
C MET A 125 -10.37 1.76 -5.54
N SER A 126 -9.35 1.03 -5.11
CA SER A 126 -9.21 -0.40 -5.38
C SER A 126 -10.25 -1.24 -4.64
N ASP A 127 -10.47 -2.49 -5.12
CA ASP A 127 -11.42 -3.44 -4.53
C ASP A 127 -10.84 -4.10 -3.27
N TRP A 128 -10.78 -3.32 -2.20
CA TRP A 128 -10.33 -3.76 -0.89
C TRP A 128 -11.24 -4.84 -0.31
N THR A 129 -10.67 -5.77 0.49
CA THR A 129 -11.46 -6.78 1.17
C THR A 129 -12.44 -6.14 2.17
N ASN A 130 -13.70 -6.53 2.09
CA ASN A 130 -14.74 -6.18 3.06
C ASN A 130 -15.12 -7.37 3.95
N SER A 131 -14.45 -8.51 3.79
CA SER A 131 -14.72 -9.75 4.52
C SER A 131 -13.75 -9.96 5.69
N GLY A 132 -14.15 -10.77 6.66
CA GLY A 132 -13.39 -11.09 7.85
C GLY A 132 -13.65 -10.14 9.04
N MET A 133 -13.35 -10.62 10.25
CA MET A 133 -13.60 -9.86 11.49
C MET A 133 -12.63 -8.69 11.66
N LYS A 134 -11.38 -8.88 11.25
CA LYS A 134 -10.34 -7.84 11.33
C LYS A 134 -9.70 -7.66 9.97
N ARG A 135 -9.64 -6.43 9.53
CA ARG A 135 -9.08 -6.05 8.22
C ARG A 135 -7.93 -5.07 8.37
N ARG A 136 -6.98 -5.14 7.44
CA ARG A 136 -5.95 -4.12 7.24
C ARG A 136 -5.84 -3.78 5.76
N HIS A 137 -5.93 -2.51 5.47
CA HIS A 137 -5.80 -1.93 4.15
C HIS A 137 -4.51 -1.09 4.14
N VAL A 138 -3.45 -1.68 3.62
CA VAL A 138 -2.11 -1.11 3.68
C VAL A 138 -1.73 -0.52 2.34
N ILE A 139 -1.28 0.73 2.34
CA ILE A 139 -0.69 1.37 1.15
C ILE A 139 0.79 1.63 1.46
N LEU A 140 1.65 1.11 0.61
CA LEU A 140 3.09 1.40 0.59
C LEU A 140 3.39 2.27 -0.63
N LEU A 141 4.09 3.37 -0.43
CA LEU A 141 4.53 4.25 -1.53
C LEU A 141 6.06 4.33 -1.55
N PHE A 142 6.62 4.14 -2.73
CA PHE A 142 8.06 4.25 -2.99
C PHE A 142 8.27 5.26 -4.14
N THR A 143 8.90 6.40 -3.84
CA THR A 143 9.26 7.42 -4.83
C THR A 143 10.43 8.29 -4.34
N ASP A 144 11.30 8.69 -5.24
CA ASP A 144 12.37 9.64 -4.99
C ASP A 144 11.99 11.08 -5.37
N ALA A 145 10.76 11.28 -5.85
CA ALA A 145 10.27 12.54 -6.39
C ALA A 145 9.18 13.21 -5.53
N SER A 146 9.03 14.52 -5.69
CA SER A 146 7.84 15.26 -5.29
C SER A 146 6.65 14.88 -6.20
N ALA A 147 5.43 15.23 -5.79
CA ALA A 147 4.24 14.86 -6.54
C ALA A 147 3.67 16.02 -7.36
N VAL A 148 3.20 15.70 -8.56
CA VAL A 148 2.35 16.60 -9.36
C VAL A 148 1.06 16.89 -8.58
N PRO A 149 0.61 18.15 -8.47
CA PRO A 149 -0.69 18.44 -7.90
C PRO A 149 -1.81 17.72 -8.68
N LEU A 150 -2.74 17.12 -7.94
CA LEU A 150 -3.89 16.46 -8.57
C LEU A 150 -4.67 17.43 -9.44
N GLY A 151 -5.07 16.97 -10.61
CA GLY A 151 -5.78 17.79 -11.59
C GLY A 151 -4.89 18.53 -12.60
N ASP A 152 -3.62 18.75 -12.33
CA ASP A 152 -2.71 19.47 -13.25
C ASP A 152 -2.53 18.75 -14.58
N ARG A 153 -2.73 17.44 -14.61
CA ARG A 153 -2.61 16.60 -15.81
C ARG A 153 -3.95 16.31 -16.51
N MET A 154 -5.06 16.95 -16.10
CA MET A 154 -6.39 16.71 -16.68
C MET A 154 -6.50 16.97 -18.18
N GLY A 155 -5.58 17.75 -18.75
CA GLY A 155 -5.48 17.97 -20.18
C GLY A 155 -4.76 16.87 -20.96
N CYS A 156 -4.11 15.93 -20.31
CA CYS A 156 -3.39 14.84 -20.95
C CYS A 156 -4.37 13.79 -21.48
N ARG A 157 -4.04 13.22 -22.65
CA ARG A 157 -4.92 12.28 -23.37
C ARG A 157 -5.37 11.07 -22.54
N ASN A 158 -4.51 10.58 -21.68
CA ASN A 158 -4.75 9.35 -20.91
C ASN A 158 -5.08 9.63 -19.43
N TYR A 159 -5.32 10.90 -19.06
CA TYR A 159 -5.65 11.24 -17.69
C TYR A 159 -7.11 10.88 -17.39
N PRO A 160 -7.38 10.10 -16.32
CA PRO A 160 -8.73 9.68 -15.98
C PRO A 160 -9.57 10.82 -15.43
N SER A 161 -10.84 10.82 -15.75
CA SER A 161 -11.78 11.88 -15.34
C SER A 161 -12.34 11.71 -13.93
N ASP A 162 -12.20 10.55 -13.35
CA ASP A 162 -12.80 10.09 -12.09
C ASP A 162 -11.86 10.15 -10.88
N LEU A 163 -10.64 10.65 -11.07
CA LEU A 163 -9.70 10.88 -9.97
C LEU A 163 -10.04 12.14 -9.16
N PRO A 164 -9.63 12.21 -7.88
CA PRO A 164 -9.71 13.43 -7.09
C PRO A 164 -8.91 14.56 -7.76
N LYS A 165 -9.37 15.78 -7.58
CA LYS A 165 -8.80 16.97 -8.27
C LYS A 165 -7.94 17.80 -7.34
N SER A 166 -7.89 17.46 -6.08
CA SER A 166 -7.09 18.18 -5.09
C SER A 166 -6.60 17.27 -3.98
N LEU A 167 -5.64 17.76 -3.22
CA LEU A 167 -5.09 17.06 -2.05
C LEU A 167 -6.15 16.93 -0.93
N GLU A 168 -7.08 17.88 -0.85
CA GLU A 168 -8.20 17.84 0.08
C GLU A 168 -9.15 16.70 -0.25
N GLU A 169 -9.53 16.53 -1.52
CA GLU A 169 -10.38 15.41 -1.96
C GLU A 169 -9.70 14.05 -1.72
N LEU A 170 -8.39 13.96 -1.95
CA LEU A 170 -7.62 12.76 -1.63
C LEU A 170 -7.59 12.47 -0.13
N ALA A 171 -7.47 13.51 0.70
CA ALA A 171 -7.52 13.38 2.15
C ALA A 171 -8.91 12.94 2.65
N GLU A 172 -9.99 13.43 2.04
CA GLU A 172 -11.35 12.95 2.31
C GLU A 172 -11.51 11.47 1.97
N MET A 173 -10.94 11.00 0.85
CA MET A 173 -10.92 9.57 0.51
C MET A 173 -10.16 8.77 1.56
N TRP A 174 -8.99 9.24 1.99
CA TRP A 174 -8.19 8.59 3.04
C TRP A 174 -8.95 8.46 4.37
N GLU A 175 -9.71 9.48 4.76
CA GLU A 175 -10.53 9.43 5.98
C GLU A 175 -11.86 8.69 5.78
N GLY A 176 -12.16 8.22 4.56
CA GLY A 176 -13.40 7.51 4.24
C GLY A 176 -14.64 8.41 4.25
N CYS A 177 -14.43 9.71 4.05
CA CYS A 177 -15.50 10.72 4.04
C CYS A 177 -15.97 11.11 2.65
N SER A 178 -15.31 10.60 1.59
CA SER A 178 -15.64 10.98 0.22
C SER A 178 -16.96 10.37 -0.22
N GLN A 179 -17.87 11.21 -0.70
CA GLN A 179 -19.14 10.80 -1.28
C GLN A 179 -19.04 10.46 -2.78
N TYR A 180 -17.91 10.77 -3.41
CA TYR A 180 -17.71 10.64 -4.85
C TYR A 180 -17.17 9.28 -5.27
N PHE A 181 -16.58 8.52 -4.33
CA PHE A 181 -15.89 7.29 -4.64
C PHE A 181 -16.50 6.12 -3.86
N SER A 182 -17.07 5.18 -4.60
CA SER A 182 -17.55 3.92 -4.05
C SER A 182 -16.40 2.92 -4.04
N SER A 183 -15.74 2.75 -2.90
CA SER A 183 -14.76 1.68 -2.72
C SER A 183 -15.01 0.95 -1.41
N ASN A 184 -14.49 -0.27 -1.34
CA ASN A 184 -14.53 -1.06 -0.10
C ASN A 184 -13.45 -0.61 0.91
N TYR A 185 -12.80 0.52 0.67
CA TYR A 185 -11.80 1.05 1.59
C TYR A 185 -12.42 1.46 2.92
N GLU A 186 -11.83 0.98 4.00
CA GLU A 186 -12.21 1.36 5.36
C GLU A 186 -11.08 2.16 6.01
N SER A 187 -11.32 3.43 6.27
CA SER A 187 -10.31 4.33 6.86
C SER A 187 -9.73 3.81 8.19
N LYS A 188 -10.56 3.19 9.04
CA LYS A 188 -10.08 2.60 10.32
C LYS A 188 -9.14 1.42 10.10
N ALA A 189 -9.31 0.67 9.02
CA ALA A 189 -8.40 -0.41 8.61
C ALA A 189 -7.15 0.12 7.89
N GLY A 190 -7.20 1.35 7.40
CA GLY A 190 -6.16 2.00 6.59
C GLY A 190 -4.85 2.19 7.35
N ARG A 191 -3.75 1.87 6.68
CA ARG A 191 -2.37 2.15 7.10
C ARG A 191 -1.58 2.60 5.88
N PHE A 192 -0.84 3.68 6.04
CA PHE A 192 0.03 4.20 4.99
C PHE A 192 1.48 4.24 5.47
N ILE A 193 2.40 3.81 4.61
CA ILE A 193 3.84 4.01 4.79
C ILE A 193 4.40 4.55 3.48
N GLY A 194 4.95 5.75 3.53
CA GLY A 194 5.60 6.40 2.40
C GLY A 194 7.11 6.48 2.58
N PHE A 195 7.84 5.97 1.60
CA PHE A 195 9.28 6.20 1.42
C PHE A 195 9.42 7.27 0.35
N VAL A 196 9.62 8.50 0.79
CA VAL A 196 9.43 9.70 -0.03
C VAL A 196 10.48 10.77 0.30
N PRO A 197 10.79 11.71 -0.60
CA PRO A 197 11.70 12.80 -0.27
C PRO A 197 11.06 13.79 0.73
N ASN A 198 11.89 14.51 1.48
CA ASN A 198 11.45 15.53 2.42
C ASN A 198 11.02 16.82 1.68
N LYS A 199 9.98 16.72 0.88
CA LYS A 199 9.43 17.76 0.01
C LYS A 199 7.90 17.81 0.11
N TYR A 200 7.28 18.91 -0.35
CA TYR A 200 5.85 18.97 -0.62
C TYR A 200 5.47 17.96 -1.73
N PRO A 201 4.32 17.25 -1.64
CA PRO A 201 3.28 17.37 -0.62
C PRO A 201 3.51 16.42 0.59
N TRP A 202 4.56 15.62 0.60
CA TRP A 202 4.80 14.58 1.61
C TRP A 202 4.92 15.14 3.03
N THR A 203 5.56 16.31 3.16
CA THR A 203 5.67 17.01 4.46
C THR A 203 4.31 17.44 5.01
N ASP A 204 3.37 17.81 4.16
CA ASP A 204 2.04 18.24 4.56
C ASP A 204 1.13 17.05 4.86
N LEU A 205 1.21 15.99 4.06
CA LEU A 205 0.52 14.73 4.32
C LEU A 205 1.00 14.10 5.64
N ASN A 206 2.29 14.14 5.94
CA ASN A 206 2.83 13.66 7.22
C ASN A 206 2.25 14.40 8.44
N ARG A 207 1.89 15.67 8.29
CA ARG A 207 1.27 16.46 9.36
C ARG A 207 -0.23 16.22 9.50
N SER A 208 -0.91 15.89 8.39
CA SER A 208 -2.36 15.86 8.31
C SER A 208 -2.96 14.46 8.33
N TRP A 209 -2.31 13.46 7.72
CA TRP A 209 -2.84 12.12 7.63
C TRP A 209 -2.65 11.33 8.92
N LYS A 210 -3.72 10.83 9.47
CA LYS A 210 -3.69 9.87 10.59
C LYS A 210 -3.38 8.46 10.07
N ARG A 211 -2.78 7.62 10.90
CA ARG A 211 -2.43 6.23 10.54
C ARG A 211 -1.48 6.14 9.34
N ALA A 212 -0.66 7.19 9.17
CA ALA A 212 0.33 7.34 8.11
C ALA A 212 1.71 7.57 8.72
N TRP A 213 2.71 6.93 8.13
CA TRP A 213 4.13 7.06 8.50
C TRP A 213 4.92 7.41 7.25
N PHE A 214 5.69 8.47 7.36
CA PHE A 214 6.54 8.94 6.27
C PHE A 214 8.00 8.79 6.68
N GLN A 215 8.70 7.91 5.97
CA GLN A 215 10.14 7.78 6.05
C GLN A 215 10.71 8.72 4.98
N PHE A 216 11.23 9.85 5.43
CA PHE A 216 11.88 10.78 4.51
C PHE A 216 13.25 10.23 4.10
N THR A 217 13.43 10.06 2.80
CA THR A 217 14.66 9.59 2.19
C THR A 217 15.28 10.72 1.37
N ASP A 218 16.60 10.74 1.27
CA ASP A 218 17.27 11.51 0.21
C ASP A 218 17.31 10.69 -1.10
N SER A 219 17.84 11.25 -2.15
CA SER A 219 17.91 10.61 -3.47
C SER A 219 18.66 9.27 -3.51
N THR A 220 19.35 8.91 -2.44
CA THR A 220 20.03 7.62 -2.27
C THR A 220 19.37 6.73 -1.23
N GLY A 221 18.50 7.30 -0.40
CA GLY A 221 17.95 6.66 0.80
C GLY A 221 16.94 5.54 0.57
N LEU A 222 16.39 5.42 -0.65
CA LEU A 222 15.58 4.27 -1.01
C LEU A 222 16.41 2.97 -1.11
N LYS A 223 17.74 3.07 -1.25
CA LYS A 223 18.66 1.91 -1.20
C LYS A 223 18.78 1.29 0.18
N ASP A 224 18.47 2.04 1.22
CA ASP A 224 18.56 1.61 2.61
C ASP A 224 17.21 1.13 3.18
N ILE A 225 16.21 0.92 2.31
CA ILE A 225 14.91 0.40 2.73
C ILE A 225 15.09 -1.00 3.31
N ASN A 226 14.84 -1.10 4.61
CA ASN A 226 14.87 -2.38 5.29
C ASN A 226 13.44 -2.94 5.42
N THR A 227 13.15 -4.01 4.70
CA THR A 227 11.85 -4.71 4.74
C THR A 227 11.42 -5.04 6.17
N SER A 228 12.36 -5.41 7.04
CA SER A 228 12.06 -5.69 8.44
C SER A 228 11.54 -4.47 9.19
N GLN A 229 12.03 -3.26 8.89
CA GLN A 229 11.51 -2.02 9.49
C GLN A 229 10.08 -1.73 9.03
N ILE A 230 9.77 -1.96 7.74
CA ILE A 230 8.40 -1.81 7.22
C ILE A 230 7.46 -2.76 7.96
N VAL A 231 7.85 -4.02 8.07
CA VAL A 231 7.07 -5.05 8.76
C VAL A 231 6.88 -4.69 10.24
N ASP A 232 7.91 -4.21 10.92
CA ASP A 232 7.83 -3.77 12.31
C ASP A 232 6.85 -2.61 12.49
N LEU A 233 6.91 -1.60 11.62
CA LEU A 233 5.97 -0.48 11.64
C LEU A 233 4.52 -0.96 11.47
N LEU A 234 4.29 -1.83 10.49
CA LEU A 234 2.96 -2.36 10.22
C LEU A 234 2.45 -3.27 11.34
N THR A 235 3.26 -4.20 11.84
CA THR A 235 2.84 -5.11 12.92
C THR A 235 2.54 -4.37 14.22
N ARG A 236 3.29 -3.31 14.56
CA ARG A 236 2.99 -2.41 15.69
C ARG A 236 1.71 -1.61 15.47
N SER A 237 1.42 -1.21 14.23
CA SER A 237 0.22 -0.44 13.90
C SER A 237 -1.07 -1.28 13.92
N VAL A 238 -0.94 -2.59 14.03
CA VAL A 238 -2.07 -3.55 14.12
C VAL A 238 -2.56 -3.71 15.56
N ASN A 239 -1.89 -3.09 16.54
CA ASN A 239 -2.30 -3.08 17.94
C ASN A 239 -3.44 -2.09 18.21
#